data_99708622dc336b76d7437c6d8512209b
#
_entry.id   99708622dc336b76d7437c6d8512209b
#
_cell.length_a   1.000
_cell.length_b   1.000
_cell.length_c   1.000
_cell.angle_alpha   90.00
_cell.angle_beta   90.00
_cell.angle_gamma   90.00
#
_symmetry.space_group_name_H-M   'P 1'
#
loop_
_entity.id
_entity.type
_entity.pdbx_description
1 polymer ?
#
loop_
_entity_poly.entity_id
_entity_poly.type
_entity_poly.pdbx_seq_one_letter_code
_entity_poly.pdbx_strand_id
1 'polypeptide(L)'
;MVQKLNGNKDSDAILKQRFSEMINQNYECVVIYDGEKLIGVCGLWYCTRHYSGKSVEPDHVFIEDDYRGQGLGKQFFDWIYSYVKAKGFESIELNTYVANSASHKFYFNEGFKILGYHFLKKL
;
A
#
# COMPACT_ATOMS: atom_id res chain seq x y z
N MET A 1 2.17 11.85 5.59
CA MET A 1 1.20 10.73 5.56
C MET A 1 1.74 9.45 6.19
N VAL A 2 2.92 9.00 5.77
CA VAL A 2 3.48 7.74 6.28
C VAL A 2 3.73 7.77 7.78
N GLN A 3 4.11 8.91 8.36
CA GLN A 3 4.27 9.05 9.81
C GLN A 3 2.97 8.74 10.57
N LYS A 4 1.83 9.17 10.08
CA LYS A 4 0.53 8.86 10.70
C LYS A 4 0.25 7.36 10.66
N LEU A 5 0.60 6.71 9.57
CA LEU A 5 0.41 5.26 9.39
C LEU A 5 1.30 4.47 10.34
N ASN A 6 2.54 4.91 10.53
CA ASN A 6 3.52 4.25 11.41
C ASN A 6 3.35 4.60 12.90
N GLY A 7 2.40 5.47 13.26
CA GLY A 7 2.25 5.93 14.64
C GLY A 7 3.41 6.79 15.12
N ASN A 8 4.08 7.50 14.21
CA ASN A 8 5.22 8.38 14.46
C ASN A 8 6.41 7.67 15.15
N LYS A 9 6.64 6.40 14.82
CA LYS A 9 7.73 5.59 15.41
C LYS A 9 9.11 5.98 14.94
N ASP A 10 9.22 6.45 13.69
CA ASP A 10 10.49 6.80 13.08
C ASP A 10 10.56 8.31 12.84
N SER A 11 11.79 8.88 12.84
CA SER A 11 11.97 10.28 12.50
C SER A 11 11.76 10.54 11.00
N ASP A 12 11.44 11.79 10.65
CA ASP A 12 11.32 12.19 9.25
C ASP A 12 12.62 11.98 8.48
N ALA A 13 13.78 12.20 9.12
CA ALA A 13 15.08 11.98 8.49
C ALA A 13 15.27 10.50 8.13
N ILE A 14 14.90 9.57 9.01
CA ILE A 14 14.98 8.14 8.76
C ILE A 14 14.06 7.74 7.62
N LEU A 15 12.82 8.24 7.61
CA LEU A 15 11.87 7.94 6.55
C LEU A 15 12.33 8.48 5.21
N LYS A 16 12.84 9.70 5.15
CA LYS A 16 13.40 10.27 3.92
C LYS A 16 14.54 9.44 3.36
N GLN A 17 15.45 8.98 4.22
CA GLN A 17 16.54 8.10 3.82
C GLN A 17 16.02 6.80 3.23
N ARG A 18 15.09 6.14 3.92
CA ARG A 18 14.50 4.88 3.47
C ARG A 18 13.78 5.02 2.12
N PHE A 19 12.97 6.07 1.96
CA PHE A 19 12.30 6.32 0.68
C PHE A 19 13.29 6.62 -0.44
N SER A 20 14.39 7.33 -0.15
CA SER A 20 15.44 7.58 -1.14
C SER A 20 16.08 6.28 -1.65
N GLU A 21 16.18 5.27 -0.79
CA GLU A 21 16.65 3.94 -1.17
C GLU A 21 15.59 3.18 -1.96
N MET A 22 14.33 3.26 -1.51
CA MET A 22 13.20 2.53 -2.12
C MET A 22 12.98 2.91 -3.58
N ILE A 23 13.07 4.19 -3.92
CA ILE A 23 12.81 4.66 -5.29
C ILE A 23 13.81 4.12 -6.32
N ASN A 24 14.94 3.59 -5.87
CA ASN A 24 15.95 2.95 -6.72
C ASN A 24 15.74 1.44 -6.85
N GLN A 25 14.70 0.90 -6.26
CA GLN A 25 14.34 -0.50 -6.28
C GLN A 25 13.07 -0.70 -7.15
N ASN A 26 12.48 -1.89 -7.11
CA ASN A 26 11.24 -2.18 -7.84
C ASN A 26 10.03 -1.61 -7.10
N TYR A 27 10.03 -0.30 -6.92
CA TYR A 27 9.07 0.43 -6.12
C TYR A 27 8.53 1.65 -6.89
N GLU A 28 7.25 1.92 -6.71
CA GLU A 28 6.58 3.08 -7.29
C GLU A 28 5.57 3.61 -6.27
N CYS A 29 5.41 4.91 -6.21
CA CYS A 29 4.42 5.53 -5.34
C CYS A 29 3.32 6.17 -6.21
N VAL A 30 2.09 5.77 -5.97
CA VAL A 30 0.91 6.35 -6.63
C VAL A 30 0.14 7.19 -5.63
N VAL A 31 -0.50 8.25 -6.11
CA VAL A 31 -1.09 9.27 -5.24
C VAL A 31 -2.48 9.68 -5.71
N ILE A 32 -3.25 10.26 -4.79
CA ILE A 32 -4.53 10.88 -5.10
C ILE A 32 -4.42 12.38 -4.82
N TYR A 33 -4.87 13.19 -5.78
CA TYR A 33 -5.02 14.63 -5.59
C TYR A 33 -6.50 15.02 -5.61
N ASP A 34 -6.85 15.99 -4.75
CA ASP A 34 -8.08 16.75 -4.86
C ASP A 34 -7.67 18.16 -5.32
N GLY A 35 -7.82 18.44 -6.64
CA GLY A 35 -7.22 19.63 -7.22
C GLY A 35 -5.70 19.60 -7.06
N GLU A 36 -5.15 20.55 -6.30
CA GLU A 36 -3.71 20.64 -6.01
C GLU A 36 -3.33 20.01 -4.66
N LYS A 37 -4.31 19.57 -3.88
CA LYS A 37 -4.08 18.98 -2.55
C LYS A 37 -3.82 17.49 -2.66
N LEU A 38 -2.69 17.05 -2.13
CA LEU A 38 -2.36 15.63 -2.00
C LEU A 38 -3.18 15.04 -0.85
N ILE A 39 -4.03 14.05 -1.13
CA ILE A 39 -4.95 13.47 -0.16
C ILE A 39 -4.78 11.97 0.08
N GLY A 40 -4.04 11.28 -0.76
CA GLY A 40 -3.84 9.85 -0.62
C GLY A 40 -2.54 9.38 -1.24
N VAL A 41 -2.04 8.26 -0.74
CA VAL A 41 -0.78 7.67 -1.19
C VAL A 41 -0.85 6.15 -1.05
N CYS A 42 -0.18 5.46 -1.98
CA CYS A 42 0.06 4.02 -1.89
C CYS A 42 1.39 3.70 -2.54
N GLY A 43 2.24 2.98 -1.81
CA GLY A 43 3.43 2.40 -2.39
C GLY A 43 3.11 1.09 -3.09
N LEU A 44 3.81 0.80 -4.18
CA LEU A 44 3.66 -0.42 -4.94
C LEU A 44 5.03 -1.07 -5.11
N TRP A 45 5.19 -2.27 -4.56
CA TRP A 45 6.38 -3.10 -4.76
C TRP A 45 6.10 -4.13 -5.84
N TYR A 46 7.03 -4.31 -6.77
CA TYR A 46 6.89 -5.22 -7.89
C TYR A 46 7.87 -6.37 -7.78
N CYS A 47 7.38 -7.58 -7.89
CA CYS A 47 8.26 -8.76 -7.90
C CYS A 47 7.57 -9.95 -8.59
N THR A 48 8.35 -11.02 -8.85
CA THR A 48 7.80 -12.31 -9.27
C THR A 48 7.97 -13.29 -8.12
N ARG A 49 6.87 -13.92 -7.72
CA ARG A 49 6.87 -14.94 -6.67
C ARG A 49 6.51 -16.29 -7.26
N HIS A 50 7.13 -17.35 -6.73
CA HIS A 50 6.93 -18.70 -7.28
C HIS A 50 5.48 -19.18 -7.16
N TYR A 51 4.71 -18.67 -6.18
CA TYR A 51 3.34 -19.12 -5.93
C TYR A 51 2.26 -18.18 -6.53
N SER A 52 2.61 -16.97 -6.96
CA SER A 52 1.64 -15.98 -7.43
C SER A 52 2.02 -15.34 -8.76
N GLY A 53 3.20 -15.64 -9.31
CA GLY A 53 3.68 -15.07 -10.56
C GLY A 53 4.11 -13.61 -10.41
N LYS A 54 3.89 -12.81 -11.44
CA LYS A 54 4.16 -11.38 -11.40
C LYS A 54 3.18 -10.71 -10.44
N SER A 55 3.71 -10.25 -9.32
CA SER A 55 2.91 -9.78 -8.18
C SER A 55 3.25 -8.34 -7.82
N VAL A 56 2.24 -7.60 -7.42
CA VAL A 56 2.41 -6.25 -6.86
C VAL A 56 1.96 -6.27 -5.40
N GLU A 57 2.71 -5.59 -4.55
CA GLU A 57 2.38 -5.46 -3.14
C GLU A 57 2.13 -4.00 -2.78
N PRO A 58 0.85 -3.60 -2.57
CA PRO A 58 0.54 -2.30 -1.98
C PRO A 58 1.14 -2.18 -0.58
N ASP A 59 1.78 -1.06 -0.31
CA ASP A 59 2.43 -0.74 0.94
C ASP A 59 2.04 0.69 1.35
N HIS A 60 2.09 1.00 2.65
CA HIS A 60 1.76 2.32 3.22
C HIS A 60 0.57 3.01 2.55
N VAL A 61 -0.55 2.30 2.42
CA VAL A 61 -1.80 2.86 1.89
C VAL A 61 -2.38 3.84 2.89
N PHE A 62 -2.59 5.08 2.47
CA PHE A 62 -3.11 6.12 3.35
C PHE A 62 -4.00 7.10 2.58
N ILE A 63 -5.11 7.47 3.19
CA ILE A 63 -6.01 8.55 2.72
C ILE A 63 -6.22 9.49 3.90
N GLU A 64 -6.14 10.80 3.65
CA GLU A 64 -6.35 11.82 4.67
C GLU A 64 -7.71 11.67 5.35
N ASP A 65 -7.76 11.94 6.66
CA ASP A 65 -8.93 11.68 7.51
C ASP A 65 -10.20 12.34 6.99
N ASP A 66 -10.11 13.58 6.48
CA ASP A 66 -11.25 14.34 5.97
C ASP A 66 -11.89 13.72 4.72
N TYR A 67 -11.19 12.81 4.07
CA TYR A 67 -11.64 12.15 2.83
C TYR A 67 -12.06 10.70 3.05
N ARG A 68 -11.98 10.19 4.27
CA ARG A 68 -12.39 8.82 4.59
C ARG A 68 -13.91 8.68 4.59
N GLY A 69 -14.40 7.45 4.40
CA GLY A 69 -15.83 7.16 4.41
C GLY A 69 -16.60 7.62 3.17
N GLN A 70 -15.90 8.00 2.09
CA GLN A 70 -16.49 8.49 0.84
C GLN A 70 -16.30 7.51 -0.33
N GLY A 71 -15.84 6.30 -0.07
CA GLY A 71 -15.58 5.30 -1.10
C GLY A 71 -14.30 5.52 -1.89
N LEU A 72 -13.43 6.45 -1.48
CA LEU A 72 -12.16 6.71 -2.18
C LEU A 72 -11.19 5.55 -2.13
N GLY A 73 -11.16 4.80 -1.03
CA GLY A 73 -10.31 3.60 -0.93
C GLY A 73 -10.65 2.58 -2.01
N LYS A 74 -11.94 2.32 -2.21
CA LYS A 74 -12.44 1.44 -3.26
C LYS A 74 -12.06 1.94 -4.64
N GLN A 75 -12.28 3.22 -4.93
CA GLN A 75 -11.93 3.83 -6.20
C GLN A 75 -10.42 3.76 -6.45
N PHE A 76 -9.62 4.01 -5.43
CA PHE A 76 -8.16 3.95 -5.52
C PHE A 76 -7.68 2.55 -5.85
N PHE A 77 -8.19 1.55 -5.16
CA PHE A 77 -7.83 0.15 -5.43
C PHE A 77 -8.33 -0.31 -6.80
N ASP A 78 -9.52 0.08 -7.23
CA ASP A 78 -10.01 -0.22 -8.58
C ASP A 78 -9.07 0.35 -9.64
N TRP A 79 -8.59 1.57 -9.44
CA TRP A 79 -7.60 2.17 -10.33
C TRP A 79 -6.26 1.41 -10.30
N ILE A 80 -5.79 1.04 -9.11
CA ILE A 80 -4.54 0.28 -8.95
C ILE A 80 -4.63 -1.06 -9.68
N TYR A 81 -5.74 -1.79 -9.52
CA TYR A 81 -5.92 -3.07 -10.21
C TYR A 81 -5.79 -2.92 -11.73
N SER A 82 -6.45 -1.93 -12.30
CA SER A 82 -6.38 -1.66 -13.73
C SER A 82 -4.97 -1.26 -14.17
N TYR A 83 -4.32 -0.42 -13.38
CA TYR A 83 -2.99 0.09 -13.66
C TYR A 83 -1.94 -1.03 -13.69
N VAL A 84 -1.93 -1.88 -12.67
CA VAL A 84 -0.92 -2.96 -12.58
C VAL A 84 -1.24 -4.11 -13.54
N LYS A 85 -2.52 -4.39 -13.79
CA LYS A 85 -2.94 -5.38 -14.78
C LYS A 85 -2.46 -4.98 -16.18
N ALA A 86 -2.58 -3.70 -16.53
CA ALA A 86 -2.10 -3.19 -17.82
C ALA A 86 -0.58 -3.32 -17.97
N LYS A 87 0.17 -3.37 -16.88
CA LYS A 87 1.62 -3.62 -16.86
C LYS A 87 1.98 -5.11 -16.96
N GLY A 88 1.00 -6.00 -16.99
CA GLY A 88 1.21 -7.44 -17.09
C GLY A 88 1.33 -8.17 -15.77
N PHE A 89 0.97 -7.53 -14.65
CA PHE A 89 0.94 -8.18 -13.34
C PHE A 89 -0.34 -9.00 -13.19
N GLU A 90 -0.22 -10.17 -12.57
CA GLU A 90 -1.30 -11.16 -12.51
C GLU A 90 -1.85 -11.38 -11.10
N SER A 91 -1.16 -10.85 -10.08
CA SER A 91 -1.61 -10.94 -8.70
C SER A 91 -1.27 -9.68 -7.91
N ILE A 92 -2.01 -9.47 -6.83
CA ILE A 92 -1.80 -8.39 -5.87
C ILE A 92 -1.90 -8.99 -4.47
N GLU A 93 -0.93 -8.71 -3.63
CA GLU A 93 -0.88 -9.23 -2.27
C GLU A 93 -0.39 -8.13 -1.33
N LEU A 94 -0.76 -8.20 -0.06
CA LEU A 94 -0.39 -7.17 0.89
C LEU A 94 -0.30 -7.72 2.31
N ASN A 95 0.33 -6.93 3.18
CA ASN A 95 0.37 -7.17 4.61
C ASN A 95 -0.34 -6.01 5.32
N THR A 96 -1.03 -6.33 6.40
CA THR A 96 -1.67 -5.32 7.25
C THR A 96 -1.44 -5.67 8.71
N TYR A 97 -1.34 -4.64 9.57
CA TYR A 97 -1.18 -4.88 11.00
C TYR A 97 -2.40 -5.59 11.57
N VAL A 98 -2.17 -6.56 12.47
CA VAL A 98 -3.25 -7.35 13.08
C VAL A 98 -4.24 -6.47 13.85
N ALA A 99 -3.81 -5.33 14.38
CA ALA A 99 -4.66 -4.40 15.12
C ALA A 99 -5.55 -3.52 14.21
N ASN A 100 -5.29 -3.49 12.90
CA ASN A 100 -6.01 -2.63 11.96
C ASN A 100 -7.26 -3.32 11.40
N SER A 101 -8.28 -3.50 12.24
CA SER A 101 -9.50 -4.24 11.88
C SER A 101 -10.31 -3.59 10.76
N ALA A 102 -10.29 -2.27 10.66
CA ALA A 102 -10.97 -1.56 9.56
C ALA A 102 -10.38 -1.93 8.20
N SER A 103 -9.03 -2.04 8.11
CA SER A 103 -8.36 -2.48 6.90
C SER A 103 -8.68 -3.95 6.58
N HIS A 104 -8.76 -4.81 7.59
CA HIS A 104 -9.13 -6.22 7.37
C HIS A 104 -10.48 -6.34 6.69
N LYS A 105 -11.49 -5.61 7.18
CA LYS A 105 -12.82 -5.60 6.58
C LYS A 105 -12.77 -5.12 5.14
N PHE A 106 -12.03 -4.04 4.88
CA PHE A 106 -11.87 -3.51 3.53
C PHE A 106 -11.28 -4.55 2.59
N TYR A 107 -10.18 -5.20 2.98
CA TYR A 107 -9.52 -6.18 2.12
C TYR A 107 -10.35 -7.44 1.90
N PHE A 108 -11.07 -7.93 2.91
CA PHE A 108 -12.02 -9.03 2.71
C PHE A 108 -13.11 -8.67 1.71
N ASN A 109 -13.66 -7.45 1.80
CA ASN A 109 -14.68 -6.98 0.86
C ASN A 109 -14.14 -6.84 -0.56
N GLU A 110 -12.82 -6.57 -0.71
CA GLU A 110 -12.15 -6.50 -1.99
C GLU A 110 -11.79 -7.87 -2.58
N GLY A 111 -12.03 -8.95 -1.85
CA GLY A 111 -11.77 -10.31 -2.31
C GLY A 111 -10.41 -10.88 -1.92
N PHE A 112 -9.66 -10.20 -1.06
CA PHE A 112 -8.39 -10.73 -0.55
C PHE A 112 -8.64 -11.88 0.44
N LYS A 113 -7.71 -12.83 0.46
CA LYS A 113 -7.70 -13.97 1.40
C LYS A 113 -6.44 -13.90 2.25
N ILE A 114 -6.54 -14.32 3.50
CA ILE A 114 -5.36 -14.48 4.36
C ILE A 114 -4.64 -15.76 3.93
N LEU A 115 -3.38 -15.63 3.49
CA LEU A 115 -2.55 -16.78 3.11
C LEU A 115 -1.58 -17.21 4.19
N GLY A 116 -1.19 -16.30 5.08
CA GLY A 116 -0.19 -16.60 6.09
C GLY A 116 0.06 -15.44 7.03
N TYR A 117 1.02 -15.63 7.91
CA TYR A 117 1.44 -14.63 8.88
C TYR A 117 2.74 -13.97 8.44
N HIS A 118 2.88 -12.70 8.72
CA HIS A 118 4.10 -11.93 8.46
C HIS A 118 4.94 -11.87 9.74
N PHE A 119 6.17 -12.38 9.69
CA PHE A 119 7.10 -12.38 10.83
C PHE A 119 8.24 -11.40 10.57
N LEU A 120 8.54 -10.56 11.54
CA LEU A 120 9.66 -9.62 11.48
C LEU A 120 10.63 -9.89 12.65
N LYS A 121 11.90 -9.97 12.34
CA LYS A 121 12.98 -10.02 13.33
C LYS A 121 13.99 -8.92 13.03
N LYS A 122 14.27 -8.06 14.01
CA LYS A 122 15.37 -7.09 13.90
C LYS A 122 16.71 -7.80 14.06
N LEU A 123 17.67 -7.41 13.28
CA LEU A 123 19.03 -7.98 13.32
C LEU A 123 19.98 -7.08 14.10
#